data_e031d9b7a7a3a8bb36863b293b9f70cb
#
_entry.id   e031d9b7a7a3a8bb36863b293b9f70cb
#
_cell.length_a   1.000
_cell.length_b   1.000
_cell.length_c   1.000
_cell.angle_alpha   90.00
_cell.angle_beta   90.00
_cell.angle_gamma   90.00
#
_symmetry.space_group_name_H-M   'P 1'
#
loop_
_entity.id
_entity.type
_entity.pdbx_description
1 polymer ?
#
loop_
_entity_poly.entity_id
_entity_poly.type
_entity_poly.pdbx_seq_one_letter_code
_entity_poly.pdbx_strand_id
1 'polypeptide(L)'
;MNDVKIINDPVFGFIKIPKGLLYNVVEHPLFQRLNRINQLGLASVVYPGARHTRFQHSLGAFHLMSEAILNLQQKGIFIFESEAEAVQAAILMHDIGHGPFSHVLENTLIHGISHEEISLMMMEEINKSLNGQLNLAISIFKGDYPKNFLHQLISSQLDMDRLDYLRRDSFYTGVTEGNIGSARIIKMLNVIDDSLVVEQKGIYSLENYLTTRRLMYWLVYLHRTCVAYEKVLVNLLNRAKELVRKGHDVFASPALHYFLSNDVDAEWFNTHPEALSYYEELDDSDIWSAMKAWKHDDDKILSILATDMLDRKIFKVEVHEEPIPQERIDELQQEIARKLDIPIEEAHYLMSLNTIQKDMYNVDDDSIAILYKNGEIKDISEASELLNVQLLSKKIRKYYLCYQRLE
;
A
#
# COMPACT_ATOMS: atom_id res chain seq x y z
N MET A 1 32.52 1.67 20.04
CA MET A 1 31.73 0.55 19.48
C MET A 1 30.56 1.19 18.79
N ASN A 2 30.43 0.99 17.49
CA ASN A 2 29.23 1.48 16.78
C ASN A 2 28.03 0.74 17.35
N ASP A 3 27.21 1.45 18.08
CA ASP A 3 26.06 0.94 18.76
C ASP A 3 24.94 0.80 17.71
N VAL A 4 24.82 -0.38 17.12
CA VAL A 4 23.91 -0.69 16.01
C VAL A 4 22.94 -1.77 16.48
N LYS A 5 21.66 -1.60 16.25
CA LYS A 5 20.66 -2.66 16.37
C LYS A 5 20.66 -3.52 15.11
N ILE A 6 20.69 -4.82 15.27
CA ILE A 6 20.60 -5.77 14.16
C ILE A 6 19.22 -6.43 14.18
N ILE A 7 18.52 -6.40 13.06
CA ILE A 7 17.22 -7.06 12.86
C ILE A 7 17.40 -8.12 11.77
N ASN A 8 16.88 -9.32 12.02
CA ASN A 8 16.86 -10.40 11.04
C ASN A 8 15.67 -10.23 10.10
N ASP A 9 15.94 -10.07 8.80
CA ASP A 9 14.93 -9.98 7.76
C ASP A 9 15.05 -11.16 6.80
N PRO A 10 13.97 -11.87 6.47
CA PRO A 10 14.05 -13.08 5.63
C PRO A 10 14.39 -12.78 4.16
N VAL A 11 14.23 -11.52 3.70
CA VAL A 11 14.49 -11.11 2.31
C VAL A 11 15.90 -10.57 2.14
N PHE A 12 16.39 -9.77 3.11
CA PHE A 12 17.68 -9.07 3.03
C PHE A 12 18.73 -9.56 4.04
N GLY A 13 18.36 -10.47 4.93
CA GLY A 13 19.26 -10.97 5.96
C GLY A 13 19.35 -9.99 7.14
N PHE A 14 20.55 -9.50 7.46
CA PHE A 14 20.77 -8.63 8.62
C PHE A 14 20.62 -7.15 8.26
N ILE A 15 19.55 -6.53 8.71
CA ILE A 15 19.34 -5.08 8.60
C ILE A 15 19.98 -4.41 9.84
N LYS A 16 20.82 -3.41 9.60
CA LYS A 16 21.55 -2.68 10.65
C LYS A 16 20.97 -1.29 10.82
N ILE A 17 20.45 -0.97 12.00
CA ILE A 17 19.88 0.31 12.32
C ILE A 17 20.86 1.03 13.27
N PRO A 18 21.44 2.17 12.87
CA PRO A 18 22.27 3.00 13.75
C PRO A 18 21.45 3.45 14.96
N LYS A 19 22.05 3.41 16.16
CA LYS A 19 21.46 4.04 17.33
C LYS A 19 21.44 5.56 17.17
N GLY A 20 20.47 6.20 17.79
CA GLY A 20 20.20 7.63 17.64
C GLY A 20 18.83 7.85 17.00
N LEU A 21 18.71 8.81 16.10
CA LEU A 21 17.43 9.22 15.50
C LEU A 21 16.69 8.04 14.85
N LEU A 22 17.35 7.27 13.99
CA LEU A 22 16.75 6.16 13.27
C LEU A 22 16.23 5.05 14.21
N TYR A 23 17.00 4.73 15.23
CA TYR A 23 16.57 3.76 16.25
C TYR A 23 15.38 4.28 17.05
N ASN A 24 15.38 5.57 17.43
CA ASN A 24 14.27 6.19 18.15
C ASN A 24 12.97 6.17 17.31
N VAL A 25 13.07 6.38 16.00
CA VAL A 25 11.93 6.25 15.08
C VAL A 25 11.40 4.82 15.08
N VAL A 26 12.29 3.82 14.94
CA VAL A 26 11.88 2.41 14.91
C VAL A 26 11.23 1.96 16.22
N GLU A 27 11.72 2.41 17.38
CA GLU A 27 11.13 2.07 18.69
C GLU A 27 9.89 2.90 19.04
N HIS A 28 9.56 3.92 18.24
CA HIS A 28 8.41 4.76 18.52
C HIS A 28 7.08 3.96 18.38
N PRO A 29 6.12 4.12 19.32
CA PRO A 29 4.86 3.36 19.31
C PRO A 29 4.10 3.43 17.98
N LEU A 30 4.05 4.60 17.33
CA LEU A 30 3.40 4.78 16.03
C LEU A 30 4.07 3.94 14.94
N PHE A 31 5.40 3.84 14.95
CA PHE A 31 6.11 2.98 14.00
C PHE A 31 5.91 1.49 14.34
N GLN A 32 5.90 1.12 15.63
CA GLN A 32 5.64 -0.24 16.09
C GLN A 32 4.22 -0.74 15.75
N ARG A 33 3.26 0.16 15.56
CA ARG A 33 1.91 -0.16 15.05
C ARG A 33 1.97 -0.94 13.73
N LEU A 34 2.93 -0.63 12.86
CA LEU A 34 3.09 -1.29 11.56
C LEU A 34 3.33 -2.82 11.68
N ASN A 35 3.75 -3.33 12.84
CA ASN A 35 3.81 -4.78 13.10
C ASN A 35 2.44 -5.47 13.12
N ARG A 36 1.37 -4.71 13.31
CA ARG A 36 0.00 -5.23 13.41
C ARG A 36 -0.84 -4.97 12.15
N ILE A 37 -0.21 -4.44 11.09
CA ILE A 37 -0.84 -4.17 9.80
C ILE A 37 -0.14 -4.99 8.73
N ASN A 38 -0.89 -5.88 8.07
CA ASN A 38 -0.37 -6.69 6.98
C ASN A 38 -0.14 -5.84 5.73
N GLN A 39 1.02 -6.06 5.06
CA GLN A 39 1.40 -5.33 3.84
C GLN A 39 0.39 -5.56 2.71
N LEU A 40 0.02 -6.80 2.46
CA LEU A 40 -0.86 -7.21 1.37
C LEU A 40 -2.33 -7.41 1.80
N GLY A 41 -2.71 -6.87 2.96
CA GLY A 41 -4.09 -6.93 3.45
C GLY A 41 -4.67 -8.35 3.42
N LEU A 42 -5.64 -8.60 2.52
CA LEU A 42 -6.35 -9.86 2.39
C LEU A 42 -5.73 -10.87 1.42
N ALA A 43 -4.58 -10.56 0.79
CA ALA A 43 -3.97 -11.44 -0.21
C ALA A 43 -3.63 -12.85 0.31
N SER A 44 -3.49 -13.01 1.62
CA SER A 44 -3.31 -14.33 2.26
C SER A 44 -4.45 -15.32 2.01
N VAL A 45 -5.60 -14.87 1.52
CA VAL A 45 -6.71 -15.74 1.10
C VAL A 45 -6.34 -16.59 -0.12
N VAL A 46 -5.42 -16.10 -0.95
CA VAL A 46 -4.88 -16.79 -2.14
C VAL A 46 -3.46 -17.29 -1.88
N TYR A 47 -2.65 -16.46 -1.24
CA TYR A 47 -1.22 -16.69 -0.94
C TYR A 47 -1.02 -16.85 0.57
N PRO A 48 -1.14 -18.06 1.15
CA PRO A 48 -1.13 -18.24 2.61
C PRO A 48 0.14 -17.71 3.29
N GLY A 49 1.27 -17.63 2.57
CA GLY A 49 2.53 -17.06 3.05
C GLY A 49 2.55 -15.52 3.11
N ALA A 50 1.62 -14.83 2.46
CA ALA A 50 1.54 -13.37 2.40
C ALA A 50 1.01 -12.78 3.72
N ARG A 51 1.83 -12.88 4.77
CA ARG A 51 1.53 -12.46 6.15
C ARG A 51 2.53 -11.45 6.70
N HIS A 52 3.45 -10.98 5.86
CA HIS A 52 4.41 -9.96 6.26
C HIS A 52 3.72 -8.62 6.51
N THR A 53 4.33 -7.86 7.39
CA THR A 53 3.77 -6.62 7.89
C THR A 53 4.41 -5.40 7.22
N ARG A 54 3.74 -4.25 7.32
CA ARG A 54 4.31 -2.96 6.90
C ARG A 54 5.59 -2.60 7.63
N PHE A 55 5.73 -3.03 8.88
CA PHE A 55 6.99 -2.90 9.61
C PHE A 55 8.16 -3.58 8.89
N GLN A 56 7.98 -4.81 8.43
CA GLN A 56 9.01 -5.53 7.70
C GLN A 56 9.34 -4.87 6.36
N HIS A 57 8.33 -4.35 5.67
CA HIS A 57 8.49 -3.59 4.44
C HIS A 57 9.28 -2.30 4.69
N SER A 58 8.89 -1.47 5.66
CA SER A 58 9.60 -0.22 5.98
C SER A 58 11.07 -0.44 6.33
N LEU A 59 11.38 -1.52 7.06
CA LEU A 59 12.78 -1.90 7.33
C LEU A 59 13.54 -2.33 6.09
N GLY A 60 12.90 -3.04 5.16
CA GLY A 60 13.52 -3.42 3.90
C GLY A 60 13.76 -2.25 2.97
N ALA A 61 12.80 -1.34 2.86
CA ALA A 61 12.95 -0.09 2.11
C ALA A 61 14.09 0.77 2.70
N PHE A 62 14.18 0.85 4.03
CA PHE A 62 15.31 1.48 4.72
C PHE A 62 16.65 0.83 4.39
N HIS A 63 16.73 -0.51 4.34
CA HIS A 63 17.95 -1.21 3.96
C HIS A 63 18.38 -0.84 2.54
N LEU A 64 17.46 -0.88 1.58
CA LEU A 64 17.73 -0.49 0.20
C LEU A 64 18.11 0.99 0.06
N MET A 65 17.49 1.87 0.84
CA MET A 65 17.87 3.30 0.91
C MET A 65 19.30 3.47 1.39
N SER A 66 19.71 2.72 2.40
CA SER A 66 21.10 2.77 2.91
C SER A 66 22.11 2.32 1.86
N GLU A 67 21.79 1.27 1.11
CA GLU A 67 22.61 0.79 -0.02
C GLU A 67 22.66 1.82 -1.16
N ALA A 68 21.55 2.48 -1.47
CA ALA A 68 21.47 3.50 -2.52
C ALA A 68 22.32 4.73 -2.18
N ILE A 69 22.20 5.24 -0.95
CA ILE A 69 23.01 6.38 -0.47
C ILE A 69 24.50 6.05 -0.54
N LEU A 70 24.91 4.90 0.01
CA LEU A 70 26.30 4.47 -0.01
C LEU A 70 26.84 4.38 -1.46
N ASN A 71 26.06 3.81 -2.37
CA ASN A 71 26.44 3.71 -3.79
C ASN A 71 26.60 5.09 -4.45
N LEU A 72 25.66 6.02 -4.21
CA LEU A 72 25.74 7.38 -4.75
C LEU A 72 26.95 8.16 -4.21
N GLN A 73 27.23 8.05 -2.90
CA GLN A 73 28.41 8.63 -2.29
C GLN A 73 29.72 8.07 -2.87
N GLN A 74 29.79 6.75 -3.12
CA GLN A 74 30.93 6.10 -3.77
C GLN A 74 31.15 6.59 -5.21
N LYS A 75 30.09 7.04 -5.89
CA LYS A 75 30.15 7.67 -7.22
C LYS A 75 30.51 9.16 -7.18
N GLY A 76 30.74 9.72 -6.00
CA GLY A 76 31.13 11.13 -5.82
C GLY A 76 29.93 12.08 -5.71
N ILE A 77 28.69 11.58 -5.60
CA ILE A 77 27.53 12.42 -5.31
C ILE A 77 27.62 12.89 -3.87
N PHE A 78 27.62 14.21 -3.70
CA PHE A 78 27.75 14.80 -2.39
C PHE A 78 26.45 14.78 -1.61
N ILE A 79 26.39 13.97 -0.55
CA ILE A 79 25.28 13.81 0.37
C ILE A 79 25.82 14.02 1.79
N PHE A 80 25.32 15.05 2.48
CA PHE A 80 25.67 15.30 3.89
C PHE A 80 25.22 14.14 4.77
N GLU A 81 25.90 13.93 5.90
CA GLU A 81 25.50 12.91 6.87
C GLU A 81 24.07 13.15 7.38
N SER A 82 23.72 14.43 7.64
CA SER A 82 22.36 14.81 8.04
C SER A 82 21.30 14.56 6.95
N GLU A 83 21.64 14.70 5.67
CA GLU A 83 20.74 14.36 4.56
C GLU A 83 20.57 12.85 4.44
N ALA A 84 21.64 12.08 4.60
CA ALA A 84 21.60 10.62 4.59
C ALA A 84 20.71 10.08 5.73
N GLU A 85 20.88 10.59 6.96
CA GLU A 85 20.04 10.21 8.09
C GLU A 85 18.57 10.62 7.88
N ALA A 86 18.35 11.82 7.34
CA ALA A 86 17.00 12.35 7.10
C ALA A 86 16.23 11.55 6.04
N VAL A 87 16.85 11.21 4.89
CA VAL A 87 16.16 10.39 3.86
C VAL A 87 15.94 8.96 4.32
N GLN A 88 16.84 8.42 5.16
CA GLN A 88 16.65 7.13 5.82
C GLN A 88 15.49 7.15 6.81
N ALA A 89 15.34 8.24 7.59
CA ALA A 89 14.18 8.41 8.49
C ALA A 89 12.89 8.58 7.69
N ALA A 90 12.92 9.33 6.58
CA ALA A 90 11.77 9.54 5.73
C ALA A 90 11.25 8.23 5.12
N ILE A 91 12.14 7.38 4.55
CA ILE A 91 11.73 6.09 4.00
C ILE A 91 11.27 5.09 5.07
N LEU A 92 11.79 5.14 6.30
CA LEU A 92 11.24 4.34 7.39
C LEU A 92 9.77 4.67 7.64
N MET A 93 9.41 5.95 7.58
CA MET A 93 8.08 6.43 7.96
C MET A 93 7.12 6.62 6.78
N HIS A 94 7.54 6.38 5.52
CA HIS A 94 6.72 6.70 4.33
C HIS A 94 5.32 6.07 4.37
N ASP A 95 5.22 4.86 4.91
CA ASP A 95 4.00 4.05 4.99
C ASP A 95 3.30 4.08 6.37
N ILE A 96 3.77 4.95 7.30
CA ILE A 96 3.28 4.95 8.68
C ILE A 96 1.79 5.29 8.79
N GLY A 97 1.26 6.04 7.84
CA GLY A 97 -0.13 6.47 7.74
C GLY A 97 -1.10 5.42 7.18
N HIS A 98 -0.62 4.25 6.78
CA HIS A 98 -1.54 3.20 6.37
C HIS A 98 -2.37 2.65 7.52
N GLY A 99 -3.66 2.43 7.27
CA GLY A 99 -4.59 1.74 8.16
C GLY A 99 -4.71 0.24 7.89
N PRO A 100 -5.50 -0.48 8.70
CA PRO A 100 -5.78 -1.88 8.46
C PRO A 100 -6.45 -2.09 7.11
N PHE A 101 -5.99 -3.12 6.36
CA PHE A 101 -6.48 -3.41 5.01
C PHE A 101 -6.46 -2.20 4.04
N SER A 102 -5.69 -1.19 4.37
CA SER A 102 -5.36 0.04 3.62
C SER A 102 -6.44 0.55 2.68
N HIS A 103 -6.44 0.14 1.42
CA HIS A 103 -7.40 0.62 0.40
C HIS A 103 -8.88 0.33 0.71
N VAL A 104 -9.17 -0.69 1.54
CA VAL A 104 -10.54 -0.95 2.00
C VAL A 104 -10.98 0.14 2.96
N LEU A 105 -10.13 0.50 3.93
CA LEU A 105 -10.43 1.53 4.93
C LEU A 105 -10.62 2.92 4.28
N GLU A 106 -9.72 3.30 3.36
CA GLU A 106 -9.76 4.56 2.61
C GLU A 106 -11.03 4.74 1.79
N ASN A 107 -11.70 3.64 1.42
CA ASN A 107 -12.94 3.66 0.64
C ASN A 107 -14.22 3.44 1.46
N THR A 108 -14.12 3.24 2.78
CA THR A 108 -15.27 2.89 3.62
C THR A 108 -15.41 3.76 4.86
N LEU A 109 -14.38 3.81 5.68
CA LEU A 109 -14.41 4.49 6.98
C LEU A 109 -13.85 5.91 6.93
N ILE A 110 -12.93 6.15 5.99
CA ILE A 110 -12.23 7.43 5.82
C ILE A 110 -12.31 7.82 4.35
N HIS A 111 -12.58 9.08 4.06
CA HIS A 111 -12.77 9.55 2.69
C HIS A 111 -11.93 10.80 2.40
N GLY A 112 -11.40 10.90 1.16
CA GLY A 112 -10.80 12.15 0.67
C GLY A 112 -9.50 12.56 1.34
N ILE A 113 -8.83 11.65 2.05
CA ILE A 113 -7.48 11.84 2.58
C ILE A 113 -6.63 10.63 2.22
N SER A 114 -5.42 10.85 1.75
CA SER A 114 -4.49 9.79 1.38
C SER A 114 -3.71 9.29 2.60
N HIS A 115 -3.21 8.04 2.51
CA HIS A 115 -2.30 7.51 3.53
C HIS A 115 -0.99 8.32 3.63
N GLU A 116 -0.56 8.99 2.55
CA GLU A 116 0.61 9.87 2.55
C GLU A 116 0.36 11.12 3.39
N GLU A 117 -0.83 11.73 3.29
CA GLU A 117 -1.24 12.85 4.14
C GLU A 117 -1.31 12.44 5.62
N ILE A 118 -1.86 11.25 5.91
CA ILE A 118 -1.87 10.71 7.28
C ILE A 118 -0.45 10.37 7.74
N SER A 119 0.41 9.83 6.86
CA SER A 119 1.83 9.60 7.17
C SER A 119 2.51 10.89 7.60
N LEU A 120 2.22 11.98 6.90
CA LEU A 120 2.76 13.28 7.25
C LEU A 120 2.29 13.77 8.61
N MET A 121 1.00 13.63 8.94
CA MET A 121 0.46 13.96 10.27
C MET A 121 1.16 13.16 11.37
N MET A 122 1.34 11.85 11.19
CA MET A 122 2.04 10.99 12.13
C MET A 122 3.53 11.31 12.24
N MET A 123 4.20 11.64 11.12
CA MET A 123 5.58 12.11 11.15
C MET A 123 5.74 13.37 11.98
N GLU A 124 4.80 14.31 11.89
CA GLU A 124 4.81 15.54 12.71
C GLU A 124 4.61 15.23 14.20
N GLU A 125 3.77 14.25 14.57
CA GLU A 125 3.63 13.83 15.98
C GLU A 125 4.92 13.18 16.51
N ILE A 126 5.57 12.30 15.73
CA ILE A 126 6.86 11.74 16.10
C ILE A 126 7.91 12.85 16.21
N ASN A 127 7.92 13.81 15.28
CA ASN A 127 8.83 14.94 15.28
C ASN A 127 8.72 15.81 16.54
N LYS A 128 7.49 16.07 17.00
CA LYS A 128 7.25 16.77 18.28
C LYS A 128 7.88 16.00 19.44
N SER A 129 7.69 14.69 19.52
CA SER A 129 8.25 13.84 20.57
C SER A 129 9.79 13.80 20.55
N LEU A 130 10.38 13.95 19.37
CA LEU A 130 11.84 13.97 19.12
C LEU A 130 12.42 15.39 19.03
N ASN A 131 11.73 16.40 19.55
CA ASN A 131 12.19 17.79 19.64
C ASN A 131 12.62 18.40 18.29
N GLY A 132 11.92 18.10 17.20
CA GLY A 132 12.15 18.68 15.88
C GLY A 132 13.28 18.02 15.07
N GLN A 133 13.80 16.88 15.50
CA GLN A 133 14.91 16.19 14.81
C GLN A 133 14.54 15.64 13.42
N LEU A 134 13.23 15.51 13.11
CA LEU A 134 12.74 15.01 11.83
C LEU A 134 12.40 16.11 10.81
N ASN A 135 12.62 17.39 11.12
CA ASN A 135 12.28 18.49 10.21
C ASN A 135 12.84 18.31 8.80
N LEU A 136 14.11 17.88 8.67
CA LEU A 136 14.73 17.63 7.37
C LEU A 136 14.12 16.41 6.66
N ALA A 137 13.82 15.34 7.41
CA ALA A 137 13.18 14.15 6.88
C ALA A 137 11.79 14.47 6.30
N ILE A 138 11.00 15.27 7.02
CA ILE A 138 9.67 15.73 6.59
C ILE A 138 9.78 16.62 5.35
N SER A 139 10.77 17.55 5.30
CA SER A 139 11.01 18.38 4.11
C SER A 139 11.38 17.55 2.87
N ILE A 140 12.22 16.53 3.02
CA ILE A 140 12.57 15.60 1.94
C ILE A 140 11.35 14.77 1.52
N PHE A 141 10.56 14.26 2.47
CA PHE A 141 9.36 13.50 2.19
C PHE A 141 8.32 14.30 1.40
N LYS A 142 8.14 15.58 1.72
CA LYS A 142 7.26 16.52 0.99
C LYS A 142 7.76 16.90 -0.41
N GLY A 143 9.01 16.64 -0.73
CA GLY A 143 9.66 17.14 -1.96
C GLY A 143 10.03 18.63 -1.91
N ASP A 144 10.02 19.24 -0.74
CA ASP A 144 10.34 20.67 -0.54
C ASP A 144 11.86 20.92 -0.43
N TYR A 145 12.67 19.84 -0.38
CA TYR A 145 14.11 19.97 -0.24
C TYR A 145 14.81 20.14 -1.59
N PRO A 146 15.83 21.04 -1.73
CA PRO A 146 16.42 21.37 -3.02
C PRO A 146 17.02 20.20 -3.80
N LYS A 147 17.59 19.19 -3.13
CA LYS A 147 18.11 17.98 -3.76
C LYS A 147 16.97 17.02 -4.07
N ASN A 148 16.32 17.21 -5.21
CA ASN A 148 15.13 16.46 -5.61
C ASN A 148 15.36 14.94 -5.66
N PHE A 149 16.56 14.47 -6.02
CA PHE A 149 16.86 13.04 -6.08
C PHE A 149 16.65 12.32 -4.73
N LEU A 150 16.75 13.01 -3.58
CA LEU A 150 16.49 12.43 -2.27
C LEU A 150 14.98 12.09 -2.11
N HIS A 151 14.11 12.97 -2.59
CA HIS A 151 12.67 12.68 -2.66
C HIS A 151 12.38 11.54 -3.65
N GLN A 152 13.01 11.57 -4.83
CA GLN A 152 12.84 10.53 -5.86
C GLN A 152 13.27 9.13 -5.38
N LEU A 153 14.21 9.03 -4.44
CA LEU A 153 14.56 7.75 -3.81
C LEU A 153 13.44 7.20 -2.90
N ILE A 154 12.53 8.08 -2.41
CA ILE A 154 11.38 7.69 -1.56
C ILE A 154 10.15 7.44 -2.44
N SER A 155 9.87 8.34 -3.38
CA SER A 155 8.65 8.32 -4.21
C SER A 155 8.97 8.71 -5.65
N SER A 156 9.01 7.74 -6.56
CA SER A 156 9.18 7.91 -8.01
C SER A 156 8.77 6.63 -8.75
N GLN A 157 9.02 6.54 -10.06
CA GLN A 157 8.81 5.28 -10.79
C GLN A 157 9.87 4.22 -10.46
N LEU A 158 10.98 4.61 -9.81
CA LEU A 158 12.09 3.72 -9.42
C LEU A 158 12.63 4.16 -8.07
N ASP A 159 11.89 3.88 -7.01
CA ASP A 159 12.19 4.22 -5.62
C ASP A 159 12.52 2.98 -4.78
N MET A 160 12.95 3.21 -3.54
CA MET A 160 13.32 2.14 -2.63
C MET A 160 12.11 1.40 -2.05
N ASP A 161 10.95 2.06 -1.98
CA ASP A 161 9.67 1.47 -1.65
C ASP A 161 9.31 0.35 -2.65
N ARG A 162 9.24 0.68 -3.95
CA ARG A 162 8.90 -0.28 -5.01
C ARG A 162 9.91 -1.42 -5.12
N LEU A 163 11.19 -1.13 -4.94
CA LEU A 163 12.24 -2.16 -4.98
C LEU A 163 12.13 -3.13 -3.79
N ASP A 164 11.68 -2.67 -2.61
CA ASP A 164 11.43 -3.58 -1.49
C ASP A 164 10.15 -4.39 -1.72
N TYR A 165 8.99 -3.72 -1.90
CA TYR A 165 7.74 -4.46 -1.88
C TYR A 165 7.65 -5.48 -3.02
N LEU A 166 8.12 -5.18 -4.24
CA LEU A 166 8.11 -6.16 -5.33
C LEU A 166 8.89 -7.43 -4.95
N ARG A 167 10.08 -7.26 -4.39
CA ARG A 167 10.91 -8.38 -3.99
C ARG A 167 10.34 -9.12 -2.76
N ARG A 168 9.87 -8.38 -1.77
CA ARG A 168 9.30 -8.92 -0.53
C ARG A 168 7.99 -9.65 -0.80
N ASP A 169 7.11 -9.06 -1.56
CA ASP A 169 5.82 -9.67 -1.93
C ASP A 169 6.02 -10.93 -2.76
N SER A 170 6.97 -10.92 -3.72
CA SER A 170 7.39 -12.13 -4.45
C SER A 170 7.82 -13.24 -3.50
N PHE A 171 8.66 -12.92 -2.53
CA PHE A 171 9.15 -13.90 -1.55
C PHE A 171 8.00 -14.49 -0.72
N TYR A 172 7.13 -13.66 -0.15
CA TYR A 172 6.07 -14.12 0.75
C TYR A 172 4.87 -14.74 0.03
N THR A 173 4.59 -14.32 -1.20
CA THR A 173 3.53 -14.95 -2.02
C THR A 173 4.00 -16.23 -2.70
N GLY A 174 5.30 -16.40 -2.90
CA GLY A 174 5.88 -17.46 -3.70
C GLY A 174 5.75 -17.26 -5.22
N VAL A 175 5.37 -16.04 -5.65
CA VAL A 175 5.25 -15.69 -7.07
C VAL A 175 6.63 -15.29 -7.60
N THR A 176 7.31 -16.24 -8.24
CA THR A 176 8.72 -16.10 -8.69
C THR A 176 8.91 -15.04 -9.77
N GLU A 177 7.86 -14.71 -10.51
CA GLU A 177 7.81 -13.62 -11.51
C GLU A 177 8.08 -12.24 -10.89
N GLY A 178 7.90 -12.11 -9.56
CA GLY A 178 8.19 -10.91 -8.79
C GLY A 178 9.67 -10.67 -8.48
N ASN A 179 10.56 -11.58 -8.84
CA ASN A 179 11.97 -11.46 -8.49
C ASN A 179 12.70 -10.43 -9.35
N ILE A 180 13.12 -9.33 -8.73
CA ILE A 180 13.87 -8.24 -9.34
C ILE A 180 15.32 -8.19 -8.83
N GLY A 181 16.23 -7.74 -9.71
CA GLY A 181 17.63 -7.52 -9.38
C GLY A 181 17.88 -6.18 -8.68
N SER A 182 17.22 -5.89 -7.55
CA SER A 182 17.29 -4.60 -6.84
C SER A 182 18.72 -4.13 -6.57
N ALA A 183 19.62 -5.03 -6.13
CA ALA A 183 21.02 -4.70 -5.88
C ALA A 183 21.77 -4.23 -7.15
N ARG A 184 21.45 -4.77 -8.32
CA ARG A 184 22.03 -4.31 -9.59
C ARG A 184 21.45 -2.96 -10.01
N ILE A 185 20.16 -2.77 -9.84
CA ILE A 185 19.48 -1.48 -10.13
C ILE A 185 20.14 -0.37 -9.28
N ILE A 186 20.26 -0.59 -7.97
CA ILE A 186 20.89 0.37 -7.05
C ILE A 186 22.32 0.72 -7.49
N LYS A 187 23.11 -0.27 -7.92
CA LYS A 187 24.48 -0.01 -8.43
C LYS A 187 24.52 0.84 -9.70
N MET A 188 23.44 0.86 -10.48
CA MET A 188 23.34 1.64 -11.72
C MET A 188 22.74 3.04 -11.48
N LEU A 189 22.21 3.33 -10.27
CA LEU A 189 21.72 4.67 -9.93
C LEU A 189 22.86 5.70 -9.99
N ASN A 190 22.53 6.89 -10.48
CA ASN A 190 23.40 8.06 -10.50
C ASN A 190 22.54 9.34 -10.37
N VAL A 191 23.16 10.50 -10.27
CA VAL A 191 22.47 11.80 -10.15
C VAL A 191 23.06 12.77 -11.15
N ILE A 192 22.23 13.47 -11.90
CA ILE A 192 22.58 14.57 -12.79
C ILE A 192 21.62 15.72 -12.52
N ASP A 193 22.16 16.92 -12.29
CA ASP A 193 21.37 18.13 -12.03
C ASP A 193 20.27 17.91 -10.97
N ASP A 194 20.68 17.36 -9.81
CA ASP A 194 19.81 17.00 -8.68
C ASP A 194 18.63 16.05 -9.01
N SER A 195 18.70 15.34 -10.14
CA SER A 195 17.70 14.36 -10.57
C SER A 195 18.29 12.96 -10.62
N LEU A 196 17.50 11.96 -10.20
CA LEU A 196 17.88 10.55 -10.23
C LEU A 196 17.91 10.03 -11.67
N VAL A 197 19.01 9.39 -12.05
CA VAL A 197 19.16 8.74 -13.37
C VAL A 197 19.72 7.33 -13.21
N VAL A 198 19.57 6.51 -14.24
CA VAL A 198 20.15 5.17 -14.28
C VAL A 198 21.16 5.08 -15.41
N GLU A 199 22.35 4.58 -15.13
CA GLU A 199 23.39 4.38 -16.17
C GLU A 199 22.88 3.38 -17.25
N GLN A 200 23.25 3.63 -18.51
CA GLN A 200 22.87 2.80 -19.66
C GLN A 200 23.04 1.30 -19.45
N LYS A 201 24.04 0.88 -18.67
CA LYS A 201 24.27 -0.55 -18.32
C LYS A 201 23.13 -1.17 -17.50
N GLY A 202 22.25 -0.34 -16.93
CA GLY A 202 21.09 -0.74 -16.14
C GLY A 202 19.84 -1.06 -16.96
N ILE A 203 19.80 -0.75 -18.27
CA ILE A 203 18.59 -0.85 -19.10
C ILE A 203 17.91 -2.22 -18.97
N TYR A 204 18.63 -3.33 -19.16
CA TYR A 204 18.03 -4.67 -19.05
C TYR A 204 17.47 -5.00 -17.66
N SER A 205 18.05 -4.42 -16.60
CA SER A 205 17.52 -4.58 -15.25
C SER A 205 16.23 -3.79 -15.03
N LEU A 206 16.12 -2.63 -15.66
CA LEU A 206 14.89 -1.82 -15.65
C LEU A 206 13.78 -2.45 -16.48
N GLU A 207 14.11 -3.02 -17.65
CA GLU A 207 13.15 -3.78 -18.46
C GLU A 207 12.56 -4.95 -17.68
N ASN A 208 13.42 -5.71 -16.98
CA ASN A 208 12.96 -6.77 -16.09
C ASN A 208 12.10 -6.21 -14.96
N TYR A 209 12.50 -5.12 -14.32
CA TYR A 209 11.74 -4.45 -13.26
C TYR A 209 10.34 -4.04 -13.71
N LEU A 210 10.21 -3.35 -14.86
CA LEU A 210 8.92 -2.92 -15.40
C LEU A 210 8.02 -4.12 -15.77
N THR A 211 8.60 -5.16 -16.35
CA THR A 211 7.88 -6.40 -16.66
C THR A 211 7.40 -7.10 -15.40
N THR A 212 8.29 -7.25 -14.42
CA THR A 212 7.99 -7.85 -13.12
C THR A 212 6.89 -7.11 -12.38
N ARG A 213 6.98 -5.78 -12.32
CA ARG A 213 5.95 -4.91 -11.74
C ARG A 213 4.58 -5.19 -12.36
N ARG A 214 4.50 -5.27 -13.69
CA ARG A 214 3.26 -5.60 -14.40
C ARG A 214 2.72 -6.98 -14.03
N LEU A 215 3.59 -7.98 -13.96
CA LEU A 215 3.18 -9.34 -13.59
C LEU A 215 2.67 -9.40 -12.16
N MET A 216 3.35 -8.77 -11.20
CA MET A 216 2.91 -8.71 -9.81
C MET A 216 1.55 -8.03 -9.65
N TYR A 217 1.28 -6.96 -10.43
CA TYR A 217 -0.03 -6.32 -10.41
C TYR A 217 -1.15 -7.31 -10.77
N TRP A 218 -0.98 -8.09 -11.85
CA TRP A 218 -2.03 -9.01 -12.28
C TRP A 218 -2.10 -10.31 -11.48
N LEU A 219 -0.95 -10.82 -11.07
CA LEU A 219 -0.89 -12.08 -10.33
C LEU A 219 -1.23 -11.91 -8.85
N VAL A 220 -0.82 -10.80 -8.22
CA VAL A 220 -0.96 -10.60 -6.78
C VAL A 220 -1.98 -9.52 -6.45
N TYR A 221 -1.69 -8.24 -6.79
CA TYR A 221 -2.46 -7.10 -6.28
C TYR A 221 -3.87 -7.01 -6.86
N LEU A 222 -4.06 -7.40 -8.12
CA LEU A 222 -5.35 -7.41 -8.80
C LEU A 222 -5.88 -8.84 -9.02
N HIS A 223 -5.40 -9.81 -8.25
CA HIS A 223 -5.92 -11.17 -8.36
C HIS A 223 -7.41 -11.18 -8.05
N ARG A 224 -8.22 -11.74 -8.97
CA ARG A 224 -9.70 -11.67 -8.92
C ARG A 224 -10.29 -12.09 -7.57
N THR A 225 -9.69 -13.12 -6.93
CA THR A 225 -10.15 -13.62 -5.64
C THR A 225 -9.83 -12.65 -4.51
N CYS A 226 -8.67 -11.97 -4.54
CA CYS A 226 -8.32 -10.93 -3.56
C CYS A 226 -9.28 -9.75 -3.70
N VAL A 227 -9.51 -9.28 -4.93
CA VAL A 227 -10.46 -8.19 -5.21
C VAL A 227 -11.86 -8.53 -4.71
N ALA A 228 -12.36 -9.75 -4.97
CA ALA A 228 -13.66 -10.18 -4.48
C ALA A 228 -13.73 -10.20 -2.95
N TYR A 229 -12.68 -10.67 -2.29
CA TYR A 229 -12.63 -10.75 -0.84
C TYR A 229 -12.55 -9.38 -0.18
N GLU A 230 -11.82 -8.43 -0.78
CA GLU A 230 -11.82 -7.03 -0.37
C GLU A 230 -13.23 -6.41 -0.49
N LYS A 231 -14.00 -6.77 -1.54
CA LYS A 231 -15.38 -6.26 -1.69
C LYS A 231 -16.33 -6.79 -0.63
N VAL A 232 -16.16 -8.03 -0.15
CA VAL A 232 -16.90 -8.53 1.00
C VAL A 232 -16.59 -7.66 2.23
N LEU A 233 -15.32 -7.34 2.48
CA LEU A 233 -14.93 -6.48 3.61
C LEU A 233 -15.47 -5.05 3.47
N VAL A 234 -15.40 -4.46 2.28
CA VAL A 234 -15.99 -3.14 2.00
C VAL A 234 -17.49 -3.13 2.35
N ASN A 235 -18.23 -4.11 1.87
CA ASN A 235 -19.66 -4.18 2.12
C ASN A 235 -19.99 -4.45 3.60
N LEU A 236 -19.18 -5.28 4.25
CA LEU A 236 -19.27 -5.56 5.68
C LEU A 236 -19.10 -4.29 6.53
N LEU A 237 -18.05 -3.50 6.27
CA LEU A 237 -17.78 -2.27 6.99
C LEU A 237 -18.86 -1.21 6.71
N ASN A 238 -19.33 -1.10 5.47
CA ASN A 238 -20.44 -0.20 5.13
C ASN A 238 -21.73 -0.59 5.87
N ARG A 239 -22.05 -1.89 5.99
CA ARG A 239 -23.21 -2.33 6.76
C ARG A 239 -23.06 -2.01 8.24
N ALA A 240 -21.89 -2.30 8.82
CA ALA A 240 -21.61 -1.97 10.22
C ALA A 240 -21.74 -0.46 10.48
N LYS A 241 -21.21 0.38 9.59
CA LYS A 241 -21.31 1.85 9.66
C LYS A 241 -22.76 2.32 9.60
N GLU A 242 -23.57 1.75 8.70
CA GLU A 242 -25.00 2.06 8.59
C GLU A 242 -25.76 1.70 9.88
N LEU A 243 -25.51 0.50 10.43
CA LEU A 243 -26.16 0.02 11.64
C LEU A 243 -25.84 0.90 12.86
N VAL A 244 -24.56 1.21 13.07
CA VAL A 244 -24.12 2.11 14.16
C VAL A 244 -24.84 3.47 14.04
N ARG A 245 -24.93 4.04 12.85
CA ARG A 245 -25.63 5.32 12.60
C ARG A 245 -27.13 5.27 12.82
N LYS A 246 -27.73 4.08 12.66
CA LYS A 246 -29.14 3.85 13.01
C LYS A 246 -29.36 3.57 14.50
N GLY A 247 -28.29 3.58 15.30
CA GLY A 247 -28.35 3.37 16.75
C GLY A 247 -28.35 1.92 17.19
N HIS A 248 -27.93 0.98 16.30
CA HIS A 248 -27.70 -0.42 16.70
C HIS A 248 -26.41 -0.52 17.50
N ASP A 249 -26.42 -1.35 18.53
CA ASP A 249 -25.23 -1.66 19.35
C ASP A 249 -24.37 -2.71 18.64
N VAL A 250 -23.52 -2.25 17.71
CA VAL A 250 -22.60 -3.09 16.95
C VAL A 250 -21.27 -3.15 17.69
N PHE A 251 -20.79 -4.34 18.03
CA PHE A 251 -19.50 -4.52 18.70
C PHE A 251 -18.36 -3.89 17.89
N ALA A 252 -17.54 -3.06 18.53
CA ALA A 252 -16.32 -2.50 17.97
C ALA A 252 -15.35 -2.11 19.10
N SER A 253 -14.04 -2.10 18.79
CA SER A 253 -13.08 -1.42 19.68
C SER A 253 -13.35 0.08 19.72
N PRO A 254 -12.88 0.83 20.72
CA PRO A 254 -13.06 2.29 20.77
C PRO A 254 -12.60 2.99 19.49
N ALA A 255 -11.46 2.59 18.95
CA ALA A 255 -10.90 3.14 17.70
C ALA A 255 -11.82 2.84 16.49
N LEU A 256 -12.22 1.60 16.30
CA LEU A 256 -13.12 1.23 15.20
C LEU A 256 -14.50 1.91 15.35
N HIS A 257 -15.04 1.96 16.56
CA HIS A 257 -16.33 2.60 16.83
C HIS A 257 -16.33 4.08 16.44
N TYR A 258 -15.23 4.80 16.70
CA TYR A 258 -15.09 6.19 16.29
C TYR A 258 -15.31 6.36 14.78
N PHE A 259 -14.66 5.55 13.95
CA PHE A 259 -14.77 5.61 12.49
C PHE A 259 -16.10 5.05 11.93
N LEU A 260 -16.75 4.14 12.64
CA LEU A 260 -18.11 3.69 12.29
C LEU A 260 -19.17 4.76 12.58
N SER A 261 -18.96 5.57 13.61
CA SER A 261 -19.92 6.57 14.07
C SER A 261 -19.83 7.89 13.31
N ASN A 262 -18.67 8.23 12.76
CA ASN A 262 -18.40 9.53 12.16
C ASN A 262 -18.10 9.43 10.66
N ASP A 263 -18.36 10.50 9.90
CA ASP A 263 -17.88 10.67 8.52
C ASP A 263 -16.55 11.40 8.54
N VAL A 264 -15.49 10.61 8.56
CA VAL A 264 -14.13 11.12 8.69
C VAL A 264 -13.53 11.37 7.31
N ASP A 265 -13.14 12.61 7.06
CA ASP A 265 -12.45 13.08 5.86
C ASP A 265 -11.23 13.95 6.25
N ALA A 266 -10.60 14.59 5.27
CA ALA A 266 -9.46 15.47 5.50
C ALA A 266 -9.80 16.67 6.39
N GLU A 267 -11.00 17.27 6.23
CA GLU A 267 -11.45 18.39 7.05
C GLU A 267 -11.72 17.95 8.49
N TRP A 268 -12.26 16.73 8.65
CA TRP A 268 -12.49 16.14 9.98
C TRP A 268 -11.21 15.99 10.77
N PHE A 269 -10.12 15.45 10.17
CA PHE A 269 -8.82 15.34 10.84
C PHE A 269 -8.26 16.70 11.27
N ASN A 270 -8.48 17.74 10.47
CA ASN A 270 -8.03 19.09 10.81
C ASN A 270 -8.82 19.74 11.94
N THR A 271 -10.10 19.39 12.11
CA THR A 271 -11.01 20.00 13.09
C THR A 271 -11.21 19.17 14.36
N HIS A 272 -10.84 17.88 14.33
CA HIS A 272 -10.98 16.93 15.42
C HIS A 272 -9.64 16.23 15.70
N PRO A 273 -8.77 16.84 16.52
CA PRO A 273 -7.44 16.30 16.79
C PRO A 273 -7.45 14.87 17.34
N GLU A 274 -8.53 14.47 18.05
CA GLU A 274 -8.72 13.12 18.58
C GLU A 274 -8.85 12.05 17.46
N ALA A 275 -9.24 12.44 16.23
CA ALA A 275 -9.37 11.53 15.11
C ALA A 275 -8.04 10.82 14.79
N LEU A 276 -6.93 11.58 14.83
CA LEU A 276 -5.60 10.99 14.63
C LEU A 276 -5.26 10.01 15.76
N SER A 277 -5.57 10.33 17.02
CA SER A 277 -5.31 9.43 18.14
C SER A 277 -6.08 8.11 18.02
N TYR A 278 -7.35 8.14 17.60
CA TYR A 278 -8.10 6.91 17.33
C TYR A 278 -7.54 6.14 16.11
N TYR A 279 -7.06 6.87 15.08
CA TYR A 279 -6.43 6.22 13.92
C TYR A 279 -5.12 5.52 14.27
N GLU A 280 -4.33 6.09 15.15
CA GLU A 280 -3.09 5.52 15.67
C GLU A 280 -3.30 4.20 16.43
N GLU A 281 -4.46 4.02 17.05
CA GLU A 281 -4.83 2.79 17.75
C GLU A 281 -5.37 1.70 16.80
N LEU A 282 -5.85 2.08 15.61
CA LEU A 282 -6.53 1.17 14.69
C LEU A 282 -5.55 0.27 13.94
N ASP A 283 -5.76 -1.05 14.01
CA ASP A 283 -4.97 -2.05 13.26
C ASP A 283 -5.83 -3.24 12.77
N ASP A 284 -5.20 -4.23 12.11
CA ASP A 284 -5.92 -5.38 11.55
C ASP A 284 -6.72 -6.16 12.62
N SER A 285 -6.27 -6.17 13.87
CA SER A 285 -6.93 -6.94 14.94
C SER A 285 -8.27 -6.36 15.35
N ASP A 286 -8.50 -5.05 15.22
CA ASP A 286 -9.79 -4.43 15.45
C ASP A 286 -10.86 -5.00 14.52
N ILE A 287 -10.53 -5.07 13.24
CA ILE A 287 -11.44 -5.57 12.20
C ILE A 287 -11.69 -7.08 12.37
N TRP A 288 -10.62 -7.87 12.61
CA TRP A 288 -10.78 -9.32 12.83
C TRP A 288 -11.58 -9.63 14.11
N SER A 289 -11.39 -8.86 15.19
CA SER A 289 -12.15 -9.02 16.42
C SER A 289 -13.63 -8.68 16.22
N ALA A 290 -13.90 -7.57 15.54
CA ALA A 290 -15.24 -7.13 15.22
C ALA A 290 -15.98 -8.18 14.37
N MET A 291 -15.36 -8.71 13.31
CA MET A 291 -15.96 -9.76 12.47
C MET A 291 -16.37 -11.01 13.27
N LYS A 292 -15.58 -11.41 14.28
CA LYS A 292 -15.93 -12.55 15.13
C LYS A 292 -17.20 -12.32 15.94
N ALA A 293 -17.42 -11.09 16.40
CA ALA A 293 -18.65 -10.70 17.10
C ALA A 293 -19.81 -10.57 16.11
N TRP A 294 -19.60 -9.89 14.98
CA TRP A 294 -20.61 -9.64 13.95
C TRP A 294 -21.17 -10.92 13.30
N LYS A 295 -20.39 -12.02 13.30
CA LYS A 295 -20.88 -13.34 12.86
C LYS A 295 -22.14 -13.77 13.61
N HIS A 296 -22.32 -13.31 14.84
CA HIS A 296 -23.43 -13.65 15.74
C HIS A 296 -24.40 -12.48 15.96
N ASP A 297 -24.30 -11.43 15.15
CA ASP A 297 -25.18 -10.29 15.21
C ASP A 297 -26.58 -10.63 14.71
N ASP A 298 -27.60 -9.94 15.25
CA ASP A 298 -29.00 -10.13 14.86
C ASP A 298 -29.28 -9.61 13.44
N ASP A 299 -28.46 -8.68 12.93
CA ASP A 299 -28.55 -8.22 11.55
C ASP A 299 -28.05 -9.31 10.59
N LYS A 300 -28.98 -9.79 9.77
CA LYS A 300 -28.76 -10.91 8.86
C LYS A 300 -27.64 -10.64 7.84
N ILE A 301 -27.56 -9.41 7.30
CA ILE A 301 -26.55 -9.02 6.31
C ILE A 301 -25.17 -8.97 6.95
N LEU A 302 -25.05 -8.30 8.10
CA LEU A 302 -23.80 -8.21 8.84
C LEU A 302 -23.28 -9.61 9.20
N SER A 303 -24.15 -10.47 9.72
CA SER A 303 -23.83 -11.85 10.10
C SER A 303 -23.38 -12.71 8.91
N ILE A 304 -24.05 -12.62 7.75
CA ILE A 304 -23.67 -13.34 6.52
C ILE A 304 -22.28 -12.89 6.07
N LEU A 305 -22.05 -11.58 5.90
CA LEU A 305 -20.79 -11.04 5.41
C LEU A 305 -19.63 -11.36 6.37
N ALA A 306 -19.84 -11.24 7.69
CA ALA A 306 -18.84 -11.60 8.69
C ALA A 306 -18.51 -13.10 8.65
N THR A 307 -19.54 -13.95 8.49
CA THR A 307 -19.36 -15.40 8.32
C THR A 307 -18.55 -15.72 7.06
N ASP A 308 -18.86 -15.07 5.94
CA ASP A 308 -18.18 -15.26 4.67
C ASP A 308 -16.70 -14.87 4.75
N MET A 309 -16.39 -13.78 5.45
CA MET A 309 -15.02 -13.37 5.73
C MET A 309 -14.28 -14.41 6.58
N LEU A 310 -14.87 -14.88 7.67
CA LEU A 310 -14.20 -15.80 8.60
C LEU A 310 -14.07 -17.21 8.04
N ASP A 311 -15.08 -17.69 7.31
CA ASP A 311 -15.16 -19.06 6.79
C ASP A 311 -14.62 -19.15 5.34
N ARG A 312 -14.03 -18.06 4.81
CA ARG A 312 -13.49 -17.98 3.45
C ARG A 312 -14.51 -18.29 2.34
N LYS A 313 -15.74 -17.84 2.50
CA LYS A 313 -16.79 -17.94 1.48
C LYS A 313 -16.73 -16.73 0.55
N ILE A 314 -15.86 -16.81 -0.44
CA ILE A 314 -15.56 -15.70 -1.34
C ILE A 314 -16.71 -15.52 -2.33
N PHE A 315 -17.08 -14.27 -2.61
CA PHE A 315 -18.03 -13.93 -3.65
C PHE A 315 -17.64 -14.57 -4.99
N LYS A 316 -18.62 -14.99 -5.76
CA LYS A 316 -18.42 -15.38 -7.14
C LYS A 316 -18.00 -14.15 -7.94
N VAL A 317 -17.07 -14.34 -8.89
CA VAL A 317 -16.52 -13.25 -9.69
C VAL A 317 -16.77 -13.52 -11.17
N GLU A 318 -17.44 -12.60 -11.83
CA GLU A 318 -17.51 -12.50 -13.28
C GLU A 318 -16.61 -11.33 -13.73
N VAL A 319 -15.79 -11.55 -14.75
CA VAL A 319 -14.90 -10.54 -15.31
C VAL A 319 -15.27 -10.31 -16.77
N HIS A 320 -15.55 -9.06 -17.10
CA HIS A 320 -16.00 -8.66 -18.44
C HIS A 320 -15.07 -7.60 -19.03
N GLU A 321 -14.97 -7.57 -20.35
CA GLU A 321 -14.24 -6.53 -21.09
C GLU A 321 -15.13 -5.31 -21.37
N GLU A 322 -16.46 -5.49 -21.35
CA GLU A 322 -17.47 -4.46 -21.56
C GLU A 322 -18.25 -4.21 -20.27
N PRO A 323 -18.89 -3.03 -20.11
CA PRO A 323 -19.76 -2.73 -18.98
C PRO A 323 -20.87 -3.78 -18.82
N ILE A 324 -21.15 -4.14 -17.58
CA ILE A 324 -22.17 -5.14 -17.25
C ILE A 324 -23.55 -4.51 -17.45
N PRO A 325 -24.48 -5.16 -18.23
CA PRO A 325 -25.82 -4.63 -18.45
C PRO A 325 -26.60 -4.44 -17.14
N GLN A 326 -27.37 -3.36 -17.04
CA GLN A 326 -28.19 -3.08 -15.84
C GLN A 326 -29.21 -4.19 -15.56
N GLU A 327 -29.81 -4.78 -16.61
CA GLU A 327 -30.74 -5.91 -16.50
C GLU A 327 -30.13 -7.09 -15.72
N ARG A 328 -28.86 -7.42 -15.99
CA ARG A 328 -28.13 -8.49 -15.28
C ARG A 328 -27.95 -8.18 -13.80
N ILE A 329 -27.71 -6.89 -13.49
CA ILE A 329 -27.57 -6.43 -12.09
C ILE A 329 -28.90 -6.56 -11.35
N ASP A 330 -29.98 -6.10 -11.97
CA ASP A 330 -31.33 -6.12 -11.40
C ASP A 330 -31.84 -7.56 -11.17
N GLU A 331 -31.62 -8.45 -12.14
CA GLU A 331 -31.92 -9.88 -12.02
C GLU A 331 -31.17 -10.52 -10.84
N LEU A 332 -29.89 -10.21 -10.70
CA LEU A 332 -29.05 -10.75 -9.63
C LEU A 332 -29.51 -10.24 -8.26
N GLN A 333 -29.84 -8.95 -8.14
CA GLN A 333 -30.40 -8.39 -6.90
C GLN A 333 -31.69 -9.10 -6.48
N GLN A 334 -32.61 -9.33 -7.42
CA GLN A 334 -33.85 -10.06 -7.17
C GLN A 334 -33.60 -11.52 -6.75
N GLU A 335 -32.64 -12.19 -7.39
CA GLU A 335 -32.26 -13.55 -7.05
C GLU A 335 -31.68 -13.64 -5.62
N ILE A 336 -30.76 -12.75 -5.26
CA ILE A 336 -30.17 -12.65 -3.93
C ILE A 336 -31.27 -12.41 -2.88
N ALA A 337 -32.10 -11.40 -3.09
CA ALA A 337 -33.15 -11.03 -2.18
C ALA A 337 -34.09 -12.20 -1.91
N ARG A 338 -34.54 -12.89 -2.97
CA ARG A 338 -35.44 -14.04 -2.88
C ARG A 338 -34.78 -15.24 -2.18
N LYS A 339 -33.55 -15.61 -2.53
CA LYS A 339 -32.86 -16.79 -1.98
C LYS A 339 -32.49 -16.63 -0.51
N LEU A 340 -32.12 -15.42 -0.14
CA LEU A 340 -31.67 -15.11 1.21
C LEU A 340 -32.82 -14.55 2.08
N ASP A 341 -34.02 -14.39 1.53
CA ASP A 341 -35.17 -13.81 2.23
C ASP A 341 -34.82 -12.51 2.95
N ILE A 342 -34.38 -11.54 2.16
CA ILE A 342 -34.00 -10.18 2.58
C ILE A 342 -34.70 -9.15 1.70
N PRO A 343 -34.86 -7.89 2.17
CA PRO A 343 -35.34 -6.79 1.34
C PRO A 343 -34.45 -6.58 0.11
N ILE A 344 -35.07 -6.29 -1.05
CA ILE A 344 -34.32 -6.11 -2.31
C ILE A 344 -33.33 -4.95 -2.23
N GLU A 345 -33.66 -3.91 -1.49
CA GLU A 345 -32.82 -2.75 -1.23
C GLU A 345 -31.56 -3.09 -0.44
N GLU A 346 -31.54 -4.19 0.31
CA GLU A 346 -30.37 -4.67 1.06
C GLU A 346 -29.49 -5.63 0.25
N ALA A 347 -29.98 -6.17 -0.87
CA ALA A 347 -29.22 -7.10 -1.69
C ALA A 347 -27.92 -6.52 -2.26
N HIS A 348 -27.81 -5.19 -2.36
CA HIS A 348 -26.60 -4.52 -2.82
C HIS A 348 -25.38 -4.77 -1.91
N TYR A 349 -25.58 -5.08 -0.61
CA TYR A 349 -24.49 -5.47 0.28
C TYR A 349 -23.88 -6.84 -0.05
N LEU A 350 -24.62 -7.67 -0.75
CA LEU A 350 -24.21 -9.03 -1.12
C LEU A 350 -23.73 -9.13 -2.58
N MET A 351 -23.48 -7.98 -3.19
CA MET A 351 -22.87 -7.86 -4.51
C MET A 351 -22.02 -6.58 -4.60
N SER A 352 -21.17 -6.53 -5.61
CA SER A 352 -20.34 -5.34 -5.88
C SER A 352 -19.96 -5.26 -7.35
N LEU A 353 -20.05 -4.06 -7.91
CA LEU A 353 -19.54 -3.71 -9.23
C LEU A 353 -18.23 -2.97 -9.06
N ASN A 354 -17.22 -3.34 -9.83
CA ASN A 354 -15.95 -2.65 -9.79
C ASN A 354 -15.36 -2.53 -11.20
N THR A 355 -14.77 -1.40 -11.48
CA THR A 355 -14.00 -1.18 -12.71
C THR A 355 -12.55 -1.01 -12.34
N ILE A 356 -11.71 -1.91 -12.81
CA ILE A 356 -10.25 -1.79 -12.63
C ILE A 356 -9.66 -1.27 -13.91
N GLN A 357 -8.98 -0.14 -13.80
CA GLN A 357 -8.22 0.46 -14.88
C GLN A 357 -6.80 0.73 -14.40
N LYS A 358 -5.80 0.15 -15.04
CA LYS A 358 -4.39 0.38 -14.72
C LYS A 358 -3.56 0.50 -16.00
N ASP A 359 -2.67 1.48 -15.98
CA ASP A 359 -1.46 1.57 -16.76
C ASP A 359 -0.27 1.13 -15.92
N MET A 360 0.77 0.65 -16.54
CA MET A 360 1.93 0.09 -15.81
C MET A 360 3.12 1.02 -15.84
N TYR A 361 3.16 1.94 -16.76
CA TYR A 361 4.16 2.98 -16.90
C TYR A 361 3.51 4.20 -17.55
N ASN A 362 3.67 5.35 -16.94
CA ASN A 362 3.20 6.62 -17.47
C ASN A 362 4.40 7.54 -17.69
N VAL A 363 4.68 7.84 -18.95
CA VAL A 363 5.81 8.72 -19.35
C VAL A 363 5.57 10.17 -18.90
N ASP A 364 4.30 10.56 -18.77
CA ASP A 364 3.92 11.95 -18.47
C ASP A 364 4.01 12.28 -16.98
N ASP A 365 3.94 11.28 -16.09
CA ASP A 365 3.89 11.51 -14.64
C ASP A 365 5.27 11.47 -13.95
N ASP A 366 6.18 10.60 -14.38
CA ASP A 366 7.53 10.50 -13.79
C ASP A 366 8.39 9.53 -14.63
N SER A 367 9.27 10.07 -15.46
CA SER A 367 10.07 9.28 -16.38
C SER A 367 11.27 8.62 -15.71
N ILE A 368 11.65 7.40 -16.13
CA ILE A 368 12.91 6.78 -15.74
C ILE A 368 14.00 7.20 -16.71
N ALA A 369 14.86 8.13 -16.27
CA ALA A 369 15.91 8.73 -17.07
C ALA A 369 17.14 7.82 -17.18
N ILE A 370 17.62 7.57 -18.40
CA ILE A 370 18.80 6.75 -18.72
C ILE A 370 19.95 7.63 -19.12
N LEU A 371 21.05 7.55 -18.39
CA LEU A 371 22.30 8.28 -18.66
C LEU A 371 23.22 7.45 -19.55
N TYR A 372 23.51 7.96 -20.75
CA TYR A 372 24.47 7.39 -21.69
C TYR A 372 25.90 7.88 -21.41
N LYS A 373 26.90 7.13 -21.92
CA LYS A 373 28.33 7.47 -21.75
C LYS A 373 28.75 8.82 -22.36
N ASN A 374 28.03 9.28 -23.36
CA ASN A 374 28.25 10.58 -24.02
C ASN A 374 27.62 11.75 -23.26
N GLY A 375 26.95 11.49 -22.11
CA GLY A 375 26.22 12.48 -21.33
C GLY A 375 24.77 12.70 -21.78
N GLU A 376 24.32 12.04 -22.83
CA GLU A 376 22.92 12.11 -23.29
C GLU A 376 21.99 11.42 -22.27
N ILE A 377 20.80 12.00 -22.06
CA ILE A 377 19.76 11.43 -21.19
C ILE A 377 18.54 11.14 -22.07
N LYS A 378 18.02 9.92 -21.94
CA LYS A 378 16.78 9.48 -22.63
C LYS A 378 15.85 8.80 -21.62
N ASP A 379 14.54 8.87 -21.87
CA ASP A 379 13.57 8.05 -21.14
C ASP A 379 13.77 6.56 -21.45
N ILE A 380 13.45 5.69 -20.49
CA ILE A 380 13.52 4.23 -20.69
C ILE A 380 12.68 3.76 -21.89
N SER A 381 11.60 4.46 -22.22
CA SER A 381 10.74 4.13 -23.37
C SER A 381 11.44 4.30 -24.72
N GLU A 382 12.42 5.20 -24.79
CA GLU A 382 13.24 5.43 -25.98
C GLU A 382 14.52 4.59 -25.95
N ALA A 383 15.03 4.31 -24.74
CA ALA A 383 16.28 3.60 -24.52
C ALA A 383 16.14 2.07 -24.58
N SER A 384 14.95 1.54 -24.35
CA SER A 384 14.68 0.10 -24.32
C SER A 384 14.63 -0.51 -25.70
N GLU A 385 15.34 -1.64 -25.86
CA GLU A 385 15.34 -2.42 -27.10
C GLU A 385 14.36 -3.61 -27.05
N LEU A 386 14.04 -4.12 -25.85
CA LEU A 386 13.22 -5.31 -25.64
C LEU A 386 11.76 -4.99 -25.34
N LEU A 387 11.51 -3.89 -24.65
CA LEU A 387 10.16 -3.50 -24.23
C LEU A 387 9.55 -2.54 -25.25
N ASN A 388 8.45 -2.94 -25.85
CA ASN A 388 7.55 -1.94 -26.42
C ASN A 388 6.80 -1.24 -25.28
N VAL A 389 7.41 -0.18 -24.74
CA VAL A 389 6.89 0.58 -23.58
C VAL A 389 5.51 1.16 -23.89
N GLN A 390 5.18 1.42 -25.15
CA GLN A 390 3.83 1.81 -25.57
C GLN A 390 2.78 0.74 -25.24
N LEU A 391 3.17 -0.56 -25.24
CA LEU A 391 2.28 -1.63 -24.77
C LEU A 391 2.15 -1.65 -23.25
N LEU A 392 3.15 -1.19 -22.51
CA LEU A 392 3.08 -1.06 -21.06
C LEU A 392 2.21 0.12 -20.61
N SER A 393 2.16 1.19 -21.42
CA SER A 393 1.32 2.37 -21.19
C SER A 393 -0.15 2.15 -21.58
N LYS A 394 -0.48 1.02 -22.25
CA LYS A 394 -1.86 0.72 -22.64
C LYS A 394 -2.71 0.47 -21.39
N LYS A 395 -3.70 1.34 -21.17
CA LYS A 395 -4.70 1.17 -20.12
C LYS A 395 -5.54 -0.07 -20.38
N ILE A 396 -5.47 -1.04 -19.47
CA ILE A 396 -6.34 -2.20 -19.48
C ILE A 396 -7.50 -1.90 -18.54
N ARG A 397 -8.73 -1.97 -19.08
CA ARG A 397 -9.96 -1.81 -18.29
C ARG A 397 -10.67 -3.15 -18.23
N LYS A 398 -11.07 -3.55 -17.01
CA LYS A 398 -11.90 -4.75 -16.76
C LYS A 398 -13.02 -4.41 -15.81
N TYR A 399 -14.19 -5.00 -16.05
CA TYR A 399 -15.38 -4.85 -15.23
C TYR A 399 -15.59 -6.11 -14.42
N TYR A 400 -15.71 -5.97 -13.12
CA TYR A 400 -15.89 -7.07 -12.18
C TYR A 400 -17.29 -7.00 -11.58
N LEU A 401 -18.03 -8.10 -11.67
CA LEU A 401 -19.24 -8.33 -10.91
C LEU A 401 -18.94 -9.40 -9.86
N CYS A 402 -18.94 -9.00 -8.60
CA CYS A 402 -18.71 -9.86 -7.47
C CYS A 402 -20.04 -10.05 -6.72
N TYR A 403 -20.42 -11.25 -6.34
CA TYR A 403 -21.69 -11.49 -5.66
C TYR A 403 -21.68 -12.76 -4.81
N GLN A 404 -22.58 -12.78 -3.82
CA GLN A 404 -22.79 -13.91 -2.93
C GLN A 404 -23.06 -15.20 -3.71
N ARG A 405 -22.43 -16.31 -3.30
CA ARG A 405 -22.76 -17.63 -3.83
C ARG A 405 -24.11 -18.05 -3.28
N LEU A 406 -25.00 -18.40 -4.15
CA LEU A 406 -26.40 -18.73 -3.85
C LEU A 406 -26.66 -20.25 -3.93
N GLU A 407 -25.68 -21.04 -3.47
CA GLU A 407 -25.82 -22.51 -3.44
C GLU A 407 -26.78 -22.99 -2.35
#